data_35694c34168d19facebfa4adfbdc467a
#
_entry.id   35694c34168d19facebfa4adfbdc467a
#
_cell.length_a   1.000
_cell.length_b   1.000
_cell.length_c   1.000
_cell.angle_alpha   90.00
_cell.angle_beta   90.00
_cell.angle_gamma   90.00
#
_symmetry.space_group_name_H-M   'P 1'
#
loop_
_entity.id
_entity.type
_entity.pdbx_description
1 polymer ?
#
loop_
_entity_poly.entity_id
_entity_poly.type
_entity_poly.pdbx_seq_one_letter_code
_entity_poly.pdbx_strand_id
1 'polypeptide(L)'
;MLVPLLLVGCWDERLYKNSSVVSLIGFEGEIGNVTAYYAYPEATTEEMKTVVITGKGVSPRDVRQNADQKTEQVMDLSELSTVLISEKTAKNDLYQYLDSYFRDSFNPITPKLAIIEGEMKAFFDLTEQMQSTSGEFYDRFITSLEENSLVIPYTLQTAGSLLFENAQDLVLPYIKMDEEDRPMANGLALFSGRSFTGETLNTEQGVLLNILNKSLGHVARITDLYEGSPLSVRVNKVKRNINVSEDEIEIKLKLEVVITEYPKDHIQDKQTQTDIEQFLTDKVEREMNEMMEKLQKAKSDAIGLGRIVRAYHTSYFEKDWSKKFSTLKIPIKVDVEIVKTGILY
;
A
#
# COMPACT_ATOMS: atom_id res chain seq x y z
N MET A 1 -55.40 30.39 14.44
CA MET A 1 -53.99 30.69 14.73
C MET A 1 -53.14 29.83 13.79
N LEU A 2 -52.68 30.40 12.67
CA LEU A 2 -51.85 29.73 11.69
C LEU A 2 -50.40 29.83 12.17
N VAL A 3 -49.75 28.69 12.46
CA VAL A 3 -48.31 28.62 12.72
C VAL A 3 -47.61 28.54 11.37
N PRO A 4 -46.78 29.52 10.97
CA PRO A 4 -45.98 29.36 9.75
C PRO A 4 -44.90 28.31 10.00
N LEU A 5 -44.98 27.21 9.28
CA LEU A 5 -43.86 26.24 9.14
C LEU A 5 -42.73 26.98 8.43
N LEU A 6 -41.73 27.39 9.14
CA LEU A 6 -40.46 27.86 8.61
C LEU A 6 -39.77 26.64 8.03
N LEU A 7 -39.90 26.43 6.73
CA LEU A 7 -39.03 25.54 5.95
C LEU A 7 -37.62 26.16 5.91
N VAL A 8 -36.79 25.79 6.86
CA VAL A 8 -35.36 26.08 6.81
C VAL A 8 -34.79 25.16 5.74
N GLY A 9 -34.70 25.66 4.50
CA GLY A 9 -34.02 25.00 3.41
C GLY A 9 -32.54 24.86 3.73
N CYS A 10 -31.91 23.76 3.33
CA CYS A 10 -30.48 23.53 3.45
C CYS A 10 -29.72 24.64 2.72
N TRP A 11 -29.13 25.59 3.46
CA TRP A 11 -28.35 26.69 2.91
C TRP A 11 -26.97 26.25 2.38
N ASP A 12 -26.54 25.03 2.67
CA ASP A 12 -25.21 24.51 2.36
C ASP A 12 -25.24 23.52 1.18
N GLU A 13 -25.87 23.92 0.08
CA GLU A 13 -25.93 23.11 -1.15
C GLU A 13 -24.71 23.46 -2.03
N ARG A 14 -23.72 22.54 -2.09
CA ARG A 14 -22.62 22.62 -3.05
C ARG A 14 -23.05 21.99 -4.36
N LEU A 15 -23.26 22.80 -5.38
CA LEU A 15 -23.62 22.30 -6.71
C LEU A 15 -22.34 21.80 -7.41
N TYR A 16 -22.27 20.52 -7.73
CA TYR A 16 -21.17 19.88 -8.48
C TYR A 16 -20.74 20.65 -9.73
N LYS A 17 -21.69 21.26 -10.45
CA LYS A 17 -21.42 22.06 -11.66
C LYS A 17 -20.54 23.30 -11.43
N ASN A 18 -20.33 23.70 -10.18
CA ASN A 18 -19.55 24.87 -9.80
C ASN A 18 -18.27 24.49 -9.03
N SER A 19 -17.86 23.22 -9.10
CA SER A 19 -16.70 22.70 -8.37
C SER A 19 -15.77 21.92 -9.32
N SER A 20 -14.46 22.15 -9.18
CA SER A 20 -13.43 21.30 -9.76
C SER A 20 -13.20 20.09 -8.85
N VAL A 21 -13.78 18.94 -9.22
CA VAL A 21 -13.77 17.73 -8.38
C VAL A 21 -12.46 16.99 -8.54
N VAL A 22 -11.58 17.16 -7.55
CA VAL A 22 -10.23 16.58 -7.57
C VAL A 22 -10.28 15.09 -7.26
N SER A 23 -9.69 14.28 -8.11
CA SER A 23 -9.62 12.82 -7.95
C SER A 23 -8.22 12.31 -7.58
N LEU A 24 -7.16 13.08 -7.88
CA LEU A 24 -5.77 12.75 -7.61
C LEU A 24 -5.03 13.94 -7.01
N ILE A 25 -4.23 13.69 -5.99
CA ILE A 25 -3.31 14.67 -5.41
C ILE A 25 -1.90 14.08 -5.37
N GLY A 26 -0.89 14.92 -5.66
CA GLY A 26 0.52 14.59 -5.50
C GLY A 26 1.21 15.60 -4.60
N PHE A 27 2.05 15.14 -3.65
CA PHE A 27 2.86 15.99 -2.79
C PHE A 27 4.35 15.79 -3.03
N GLU A 28 5.07 16.90 -3.20
CA GLU A 28 6.52 16.94 -3.17
C GLU A 28 7.05 18.13 -2.39
N GLY A 29 8.33 18.06 -1.96
CA GLY A 29 8.98 19.09 -1.17
C GLY A 29 8.83 18.91 0.33
N GLU A 30 9.34 19.85 1.09
CA GLU A 30 9.36 19.84 2.55
C GLU A 30 8.42 20.90 3.12
N ILE A 31 7.96 20.71 4.36
CA ILE A 31 7.18 21.76 5.06
C ILE A 31 8.01 23.05 5.09
N GLY A 32 7.38 24.15 4.70
CA GLY A 32 8.03 25.43 4.41
C GLY A 32 8.23 25.69 2.92
N ASN A 33 8.28 24.62 2.08
CA ASN A 33 8.39 24.70 0.61
C ASN A 33 7.75 23.48 -0.05
N VAL A 34 6.44 23.37 0.09
CA VAL A 34 5.64 22.26 -0.44
C VAL A 34 5.13 22.63 -1.83
N THR A 35 5.16 21.66 -2.73
CA THR A 35 4.45 21.70 -4.00
C THR A 35 3.39 20.60 -3.99
N ALA A 36 2.18 20.91 -4.44
CA ALA A 36 1.17 19.88 -4.69
C ALA A 36 0.57 20.03 -6.08
N TYR A 37 0.22 18.87 -6.64
CA TYR A 37 -0.44 18.70 -7.93
C TYR A 37 -1.86 18.21 -7.64
N TYR A 38 -2.84 18.84 -8.29
CA TYR A 38 -4.26 18.51 -8.18
C TYR A 38 -4.78 18.19 -9.57
N ALA A 39 -5.28 16.97 -9.77
CA ALA A 39 -5.86 16.57 -11.04
C ALA A 39 -7.38 16.37 -10.90
N TYR A 40 -8.12 16.95 -11.82
CA TYR A 40 -9.58 16.85 -11.89
C TYR A 40 -10.05 16.73 -13.33
N PRO A 41 -11.16 16.05 -13.59
CA PRO A 41 -11.76 15.98 -14.91
C PRO A 41 -12.49 17.29 -15.24
N GLU A 42 -12.30 17.75 -16.47
CA GLU A 42 -13.03 18.88 -17.04
C GLU A 42 -13.77 18.42 -18.31
N ALA A 43 -15.07 18.68 -18.37
CA ALA A 43 -15.87 18.38 -19.53
C ALA A 43 -15.70 19.48 -20.59
N THR A 44 -15.22 19.13 -21.77
CA THR A 44 -15.27 19.99 -22.95
C THR A 44 -16.46 19.60 -23.84
N THR A 45 -16.69 20.34 -24.92
CA THR A 45 -17.75 20.02 -25.87
C THR A 45 -17.54 18.71 -26.62
N GLU A 46 -16.33 18.19 -26.64
CA GLU A 46 -15.96 17.02 -27.46
C GLU A 46 -15.56 15.81 -26.61
N GLU A 47 -14.91 16.06 -25.43
CA GLU A 47 -14.35 14.99 -24.59
C GLU A 47 -14.18 15.43 -23.14
N MET A 48 -13.91 14.45 -22.26
CA MET A 48 -13.42 14.70 -20.91
C MET A 48 -11.91 14.81 -20.94
N LYS A 49 -11.37 15.90 -20.38
CA LYS A 49 -9.92 16.09 -20.21
C LYS A 49 -9.54 16.08 -18.74
N THR A 50 -8.37 15.60 -18.43
CA THR A 50 -7.76 15.82 -17.12
C THR A 50 -7.04 17.16 -17.13
N VAL A 51 -7.36 18.00 -16.15
CA VAL A 51 -6.66 19.26 -15.89
C VAL A 51 -5.81 19.08 -14.64
N VAL A 52 -4.55 19.50 -14.72
CA VAL A 52 -3.61 19.47 -13.58
C VAL A 52 -3.27 20.88 -13.16
N ILE A 53 -3.57 21.21 -11.90
CA ILE A 53 -3.21 22.49 -11.29
C ILE A 53 -2.14 22.26 -10.24
N THR A 54 -1.10 23.09 -10.28
CA THR A 54 -0.01 23.03 -9.31
C THR A 54 -0.07 24.20 -8.34
N GLY A 55 -0.06 23.90 -7.06
CA GLY A 55 0.09 24.90 -5.98
C GLY A 55 1.46 24.85 -5.35
N LYS A 56 1.90 25.97 -4.76
CA LYS A 56 3.13 26.08 -3.95
C LYS A 56 2.85 26.86 -2.68
N GLY A 57 3.46 26.45 -1.58
CA GLY A 57 3.25 27.12 -0.30
C GLY A 57 4.06 26.48 0.83
N VAL A 58 3.81 26.96 2.05
CA VAL A 58 4.55 26.52 3.24
C VAL A 58 3.95 25.27 3.88
N SER A 59 2.70 24.93 3.54
CA SER A 59 1.98 23.77 4.08
C SER A 59 0.96 23.23 3.07
N PRO A 60 0.44 22.00 3.21
CA PRO A 60 -0.61 21.46 2.35
C PRO A 60 -1.86 22.34 2.24
N ARG A 61 -2.25 23.00 3.33
CA ARG A 61 -3.41 23.92 3.33
C ARG A 61 -3.13 25.18 2.51
N ASP A 62 -1.94 25.77 2.67
CA ASP A 62 -1.49 26.94 1.94
C ASP A 62 -1.33 26.64 0.44
N VAL A 63 -0.76 25.48 0.13
CA VAL A 63 -0.63 24.98 -1.25
C VAL A 63 -1.99 24.85 -1.94
N ARG A 64 -2.99 24.31 -1.24
CA ARG A 64 -4.37 24.21 -1.75
C ARG A 64 -4.95 25.59 -2.01
N GLN A 65 -4.81 26.53 -1.07
CA GLN A 65 -5.29 27.90 -1.25
C GLN A 65 -4.60 28.59 -2.43
N ASN A 66 -3.31 28.34 -2.65
CA ASN A 66 -2.59 28.86 -3.81
C ASN A 66 -3.08 28.22 -5.13
N ALA A 67 -3.42 26.94 -5.11
CA ALA A 67 -3.99 26.26 -6.28
C ALA A 67 -5.41 26.76 -6.60
N ASP A 68 -6.27 26.94 -5.58
CA ASP A 68 -7.62 27.47 -5.72
C ASP A 68 -7.65 28.86 -6.41
N GLN A 69 -6.58 29.67 -6.26
CA GLN A 69 -6.47 30.98 -6.93
C GLN A 69 -6.21 30.88 -8.44
N LYS A 70 -5.96 29.68 -8.96
CA LYS A 70 -5.65 29.42 -10.37
C LYS A 70 -6.77 28.68 -11.10
N THR A 71 -7.84 28.35 -10.40
CA THR A 71 -8.99 27.64 -10.95
C THR A 71 -10.18 28.61 -11.11
N GLU A 72 -11.04 28.35 -12.10
CA GLU A 72 -12.28 29.09 -12.29
C GLU A 72 -13.35 28.71 -11.25
N GLN A 73 -13.20 27.54 -10.64
CA GLN A 73 -14.14 26.95 -9.68
C GLN A 73 -13.38 26.50 -8.42
N VAL A 74 -14.08 26.44 -7.29
CA VAL A 74 -13.51 25.94 -6.05
C VAL A 74 -13.19 24.46 -6.17
N MET A 75 -11.98 24.05 -5.78
CA MET A 75 -11.61 22.64 -5.74
C MET A 75 -12.37 21.90 -4.64
N ASP A 76 -13.01 20.81 -5.02
CA ASP A 76 -13.72 19.88 -4.14
C ASP A 76 -12.97 18.55 -4.09
N LEU A 77 -12.70 18.02 -2.89
CA LEU A 77 -11.97 16.79 -2.68
C LEU A 77 -12.90 15.58 -2.38
N SER A 78 -14.21 15.75 -2.51
CA SER A 78 -15.20 14.70 -2.16
C SER A 78 -15.02 13.39 -2.94
N GLU A 79 -14.46 13.46 -4.15
CA GLU A 79 -14.16 12.29 -5.00
C GLU A 79 -12.66 11.95 -5.05
N LEU A 80 -11.88 12.44 -4.09
CA LEU A 80 -10.47 12.08 -4.02
C LEU A 80 -10.34 10.57 -3.82
N SER A 81 -9.63 9.91 -4.72
CA SER A 81 -9.43 8.46 -4.72
C SER A 81 -7.98 8.05 -4.47
N THR A 82 -7.01 8.90 -4.82
CA THR A 82 -5.59 8.57 -4.66
C THR A 82 -4.75 9.78 -4.24
N VAL A 83 -3.77 9.53 -3.36
CA VAL A 83 -2.75 10.50 -2.97
C VAL A 83 -1.37 9.90 -3.24
N LEU A 84 -0.60 10.56 -4.10
CA LEU A 84 0.79 10.22 -4.41
C LEU A 84 1.72 11.10 -3.58
N ILE A 85 2.80 10.52 -3.06
CA ILE A 85 3.77 11.24 -2.23
C ILE A 85 5.16 10.91 -2.73
N SER A 86 5.97 11.95 -3.03
CA SER A 86 7.34 11.69 -3.47
C SER A 86 8.15 11.03 -2.35
N GLU A 87 9.08 10.15 -2.72
CA GLU A 87 9.93 9.46 -1.73
C GLU A 87 10.70 10.44 -0.82
N LYS A 88 11.13 11.58 -1.38
CA LYS A 88 11.83 12.62 -0.62
C LYS A 88 10.91 13.25 0.43
N THR A 89 9.68 13.52 0.06
CA THR A 89 8.65 14.06 0.96
C THR A 89 8.30 13.04 2.05
N ALA A 90 8.17 11.77 1.69
CA ALA A 90 7.83 10.70 2.63
C ALA A 90 8.90 10.43 3.70
N LYS A 91 10.16 10.83 3.47
CA LYS A 91 11.24 10.77 4.47
C LYS A 91 11.05 11.76 5.63
N ASN A 92 10.19 12.76 5.47
CA ASN A 92 9.77 13.65 6.53
C ASN A 92 8.58 13.03 7.31
N ASP A 93 8.07 13.73 8.32
CA ASP A 93 6.85 13.32 9.03
C ASP A 93 5.64 13.36 8.08
N LEU A 94 5.24 12.20 7.58
CA LEU A 94 4.15 12.05 6.61
C LEU A 94 2.82 12.63 7.12
N TYR A 95 2.58 12.60 8.44
CA TYR A 95 1.36 13.13 9.02
C TYR A 95 1.18 14.63 8.74
N GLN A 96 2.27 15.41 8.66
CA GLN A 96 2.21 16.83 8.38
C GLN A 96 1.59 17.16 7.01
N TYR A 97 1.65 16.22 6.05
CA TYR A 97 1.04 16.35 4.73
C TYR A 97 -0.42 15.89 4.71
N LEU A 98 -0.81 15.02 5.63
CA LEU A 98 -2.13 14.41 5.69
C LEU A 98 -3.06 15.05 6.74
N ASP A 99 -2.54 15.80 7.72
CA ASP A 99 -3.30 16.37 8.84
C ASP A 99 -4.54 17.16 8.38
N SER A 100 -4.40 18.00 7.35
CA SER A 100 -5.50 18.81 6.85
C SER A 100 -6.65 17.98 6.25
N TYR A 101 -6.36 16.76 5.79
CA TYR A 101 -7.38 15.85 5.25
C TYR A 101 -8.18 15.17 6.36
N PHE A 102 -7.54 14.85 7.48
CA PHE A 102 -8.21 14.26 8.65
C PHE A 102 -9.05 15.27 9.44
N ARG A 103 -8.74 16.57 9.35
CA ARG A 103 -9.47 17.63 10.06
C ARG A 103 -10.71 18.12 9.35
N ASP A 104 -10.81 17.90 8.06
CA ASP A 104 -11.96 18.31 7.26
C ASP A 104 -12.90 17.11 7.06
N SER A 105 -14.08 17.18 7.70
CA SER A 105 -15.07 16.08 7.66
C SER A 105 -15.71 15.87 6.28
N PHE A 106 -15.52 16.77 5.35
CA PHE A 106 -16.00 16.62 3.96
C PHE A 106 -15.02 15.83 3.10
N ASN A 107 -13.77 15.66 3.52
CA ASN A 107 -12.82 14.88 2.76
C ASN A 107 -13.05 13.37 2.98
N PRO A 108 -12.96 12.55 1.93
CA PRO A 108 -13.03 11.09 2.08
C PRO A 108 -11.78 10.58 2.82
N ILE A 109 -11.97 9.50 3.57
CA ILE A 109 -10.89 8.79 4.28
C ILE A 109 -10.51 7.47 3.58
N THR A 110 -11.15 7.21 2.45
CA THR A 110 -10.96 6.03 1.61
C THR A 110 -9.85 6.12 0.55
N PRO A 111 -9.28 7.30 0.22
CA PRO A 111 -8.22 7.38 -0.79
C PRO A 111 -7.09 6.41 -0.50
N LYS A 112 -6.53 5.84 -1.57
CA LYS A 112 -5.31 5.05 -1.50
C LYS A 112 -4.09 5.95 -1.49
N LEU A 113 -3.03 5.48 -0.85
CA LEU A 113 -1.75 6.18 -0.76
C LEU A 113 -0.69 5.38 -1.50
N ALA A 114 0.22 6.07 -2.18
CA ALA A 114 1.42 5.46 -2.73
C ALA A 114 2.62 6.41 -2.64
N ILE A 115 3.79 5.83 -2.47
CA ILE A 115 5.07 6.55 -2.57
C ILE A 115 5.57 6.39 -3.99
N ILE A 116 6.01 7.48 -4.59
CA ILE A 116 6.56 7.45 -5.94
C ILE A 116 8.08 7.65 -5.94
N GLU A 117 8.74 6.87 -6.77
CA GLU A 117 10.14 7.06 -7.16
C GLU A 117 10.21 7.93 -8.41
N GLY A 118 11.05 8.96 -8.40
CA GLY A 118 11.20 9.86 -9.52
C GLY A 118 10.43 11.18 -9.36
N GLU A 119 10.14 11.83 -10.49
CA GLU A 119 9.53 13.15 -10.53
C GLU A 119 8.00 13.05 -10.50
N MET A 120 7.36 13.76 -9.57
CA MET A 120 5.89 13.82 -9.46
C MET A 120 5.23 14.25 -10.76
N LYS A 121 5.85 15.20 -11.45
CA LYS A 121 5.32 15.73 -12.72
C LYS A 121 5.07 14.63 -13.76
N ALA A 122 5.97 13.65 -13.89
CA ALA A 122 5.83 12.56 -14.87
C ALA A 122 4.56 11.74 -14.65
N PHE A 123 4.20 11.49 -13.38
CA PHE A 123 2.96 10.79 -13.01
C PHE A 123 1.69 11.58 -13.36
N PHE A 124 1.76 12.90 -13.33
CA PHE A 124 0.63 13.77 -13.68
C PHE A 124 0.55 14.04 -15.18
N ASP A 125 1.68 14.23 -15.88
CA ASP A 125 1.72 14.40 -17.34
C ASP A 125 1.10 13.19 -18.06
N LEU A 126 1.32 11.97 -17.56
CA LEU A 126 0.69 10.77 -18.06
C LEU A 126 -0.85 10.86 -17.99
N THR A 127 -1.40 11.42 -16.91
CA THR A 127 -2.84 11.49 -16.72
C THR A 127 -3.53 12.50 -17.63
N GLU A 128 -2.84 13.54 -18.08
CA GLU A 128 -3.37 14.48 -19.07
C GLU A 128 -3.61 13.83 -20.45
N GLN A 129 -2.93 12.72 -20.72
CA GLN A 129 -3.04 11.98 -21.99
C GLN A 129 -4.10 10.87 -21.92
N MET A 130 -4.71 10.62 -20.77
CA MET A 130 -5.67 9.53 -20.56
C MET A 130 -7.11 9.99 -20.74
N GLN A 131 -7.96 9.08 -21.23
CA GLN A 131 -9.42 9.30 -21.33
C GLN A 131 -10.16 9.01 -20.00
N SER A 132 -9.50 8.41 -19.00
CA SER A 132 -10.06 8.15 -17.68
C SER A 132 -9.67 9.23 -16.69
N THR A 133 -10.44 9.39 -15.62
CA THR A 133 -10.02 10.29 -14.53
C THR A 133 -8.72 9.79 -13.90
N SER A 134 -7.79 10.70 -13.65
CA SER A 134 -6.45 10.37 -13.16
C SER A 134 -6.48 9.62 -11.83
N GLY A 135 -7.35 10.02 -10.91
CA GLY A 135 -7.48 9.35 -9.62
C GLY A 135 -8.01 7.93 -9.77
N GLU A 136 -9.01 7.73 -10.60
CA GLU A 136 -9.58 6.41 -10.89
C GLU A 136 -8.55 5.45 -11.54
N PHE A 137 -7.67 5.99 -12.39
CA PHE A 137 -6.59 5.19 -12.96
C PHE A 137 -5.65 4.65 -11.90
N TYR A 138 -5.12 5.53 -11.02
CA TYR A 138 -4.20 5.09 -9.96
C TYR A 138 -4.89 4.24 -8.90
N ASP A 139 -6.15 4.53 -8.56
CA ASP A 139 -6.94 3.69 -7.66
C ASP A 139 -7.08 2.25 -8.21
N ARG A 140 -7.47 2.10 -9.48
CA ARG A 140 -7.55 0.79 -10.14
C ARG A 140 -6.19 0.10 -10.27
N PHE A 141 -5.14 0.86 -10.56
CA PHE A 141 -3.79 0.33 -10.62
C PHE A 141 -3.37 -0.26 -9.27
N ILE A 142 -3.51 0.50 -8.18
CA ILE A 142 -3.19 0.02 -6.82
C ILE A 142 -4.10 -1.14 -6.42
N THR A 143 -5.41 -1.09 -6.76
CA THR A 143 -6.34 -2.21 -6.52
C THR A 143 -5.85 -3.49 -7.20
N SER A 144 -5.39 -3.41 -8.44
CA SER A 144 -4.81 -4.57 -9.14
C SER A 144 -3.59 -5.12 -8.43
N LEU A 145 -2.73 -4.27 -7.86
CA LEU A 145 -1.58 -4.71 -7.06
C LEU A 145 -2.02 -5.41 -5.76
N GLU A 146 -3.07 -4.90 -5.10
CA GLU A 146 -3.68 -5.50 -3.90
C GLU A 146 -4.28 -6.88 -4.22
N GLU A 147 -5.03 -6.99 -5.31
CA GLU A 147 -5.63 -8.25 -5.77
C GLU A 147 -4.59 -9.32 -6.11
N ASN A 148 -3.41 -8.91 -6.61
CA ASN A 148 -2.28 -9.78 -6.85
C ASN A 148 -1.36 -9.97 -5.63
N SER A 149 -1.77 -9.49 -4.45
CA SER A 149 -1.01 -9.58 -3.19
C SER A 149 0.39 -8.96 -3.24
N LEU A 150 0.64 -8.03 -4.16
CA LEU A 150 1.93 -7.33 -4.28
C LEU A 150 2.09 -6.23 -3.25
N VAL A 151 0.96 -5.62 -2.82
CA VAL A 151 0.90 -4.56 -1.84
C VAL A 151 -0.21 -4.81 -0.82
N ILE A 152 -0.14 -4.13 0.33
CA ILE A 152 -1.15 -4.26 1.39
C ILE A 152 -2.27 -3.23 1.13
N PRO A 153 -3.56 -3.60 1.29
CA PRO A 153 -4.69 -2.72 0.99
C PRO A 153 -4.91 -1.67 2.10
N TYR A 154 -4.10 -0.62 2.11
CA TYR A 154 -4.23 0.48 3.04
C TYR A 154 -4.86 1.71 2.38
N THR A 155 -5.82 2.31 3.09
CA THR A 155 -6.44 3.59 2.77
C THR A 155 -5.85 4.71 3.62
N LEU A 156 -6.22 5.96 3.32
CA LEU A 156 -5.88 7.12 4.15
C LEU A 156 -6.27 6.90 5.61
N GLN A 157 -7.46 6.31 5.88
CA GLN A 157 -7.92 6.00 7.24
C GLN A 157 -6.98 5.03 7.96
N THR A 158 -6.60 3.95 7.29
CA THR A 158 -5.68 2.94 7.87
C THR A 158 -4.30 3.55 8.10
N ALA A 159 -3.77 4.27 7.11
CA ALA A 159 -2.49 4.94 7.22
C ALA A 159 -2.48 5.95 8.37
N GLY A 160 -3.54 6.77 8.49
CA GLY A 160 -3.68 7.71 9.60
C GLY A 160 -3.64 7.03 10.96
N SER A 161 -4.32 5.89 11.09
CA SER A 161 -4.29 5.11 12.34
C SER A 161 -2.90 4.55 12.65
N LEU A 162 -2.17 4.06 11.64
CA LEU A 162 -0.83 3.49 11.79
C LEU A 162 0.23 4.56 12.07
N LEU A 163 0.10 5.77 11.54
CA LEU A 163 1.01 6.88 11.84
C LEU A 163 1.00 7.31 13.31
N PHE A 164 -0.02 6.95 14.08
CA PHE A 164 -0.09 7.17 15.53
C PHE A 164 0.11 5.89 16.35
N GLU A 165 0.28 4.74 15.69
CA GLU A 165 0.54 3.48 16.36
C GLU A 165 2.04 3.31 16.59
N ASN A 166 2.42 2.88 17.81
CA ASN A 166 3.81 2.62 18.17
C ASN A 166 4.16 1.13 18.25
N ALA A 167 3.23 0.27 17.87
CA ALA A 167 3.37 -1.18 17.93
C ALA A 167 3.15 -1.85 16.56
N GLN A 168 3.04 -1.07 15.51
CA GLN A 168 3.00 -1.49 14.11
C GLN A 168 3.33 -0.31 13.21
N ASP A 169 4.16 -0.51 12.22
CA ASP A 169 4.56 0.51 11.27
C ASP A 169 3.78 0.41 9.96
N LEU A 170 3.67 1.56 9.28
CA LEU A 170 3.03 1.69 7.98
C LEU A 170 3.93 1.12 6.88
N VAL A 171 3.33 0.51 5.87
CA VAL A 171 3.94 0.24 4.57
C VAL A 171 3.02 0.75 3.48
N LEU A 172 3.58 1.31 2.42
CA LEU A 172 2.81 1.83 1.30
C LEU A 172 3.32 1.30 -0.03
N PRO A 173 2.46 1.16 -1.04
CA PRO A 173 2.90 0.86 -2.40
C PRO A 173 4.03 1.80 -2.82
N TYR A 174 5.10 1.25 -3.39
CA TYR A 174 6.21 1.98 -3.97
C TYR A 174 6.16 1.81 -5.48
N ILE A 175 5.97 2.92 -6.19
CA ILE A 175 5.65 2.95 -7.62
C ILE A 175 6.70 3.78 -8.34
N LYS A 176 7.12 3.32 -9.51
CA LYS A 176 8.01 4.07 -10.42
C LYS A 176 7.43 4.08 -11.84
N MET A 177 7.99 4.90 -12.72
CA MET A 177 7.78 4.77 -14.16
C MET A 177 8.69 3.69 -14.73
N ASP A 178 8.18 2.91 -15.67
CA ASP A 178 8.98 1.99 -16.49
C ASP A 178 9.65 2.74 -17.67
N GLU A 179 10.37 2.01 -18.52
CA GLU A 179 11.07 2.56 -19.70
C GLU A 179 10.10 3.08 -20.79
N GLU A 180 8.82 2.77 -20.69
CA GLU A 180 7.76 3.22 -21.61
C GLU A 180 6.85 4.28 -20.98
N ASP A 181 7.33 4.95 -19.92
CA ASP A 181 6.60 5.97 -19.14
C ASP A 181 5.25 5.47 -18.57
N ARG A 182 5.18 4.19 -18.17
CA ARG A 182 3.99 3.63 -17.51
C ARG A 182 4.28 3.35 -16.03
N PRO A 183 3.33 3.59 -15.13
CA PRO A 183 3.52 3.27 -13.73
C PRO A 183 3.61 1.75 -13.51
N MET A 184 4.63 1.34 -12.80
CA MET A 184 4.83 -0.05 -12.40
C MET A 184 5.10 -0.16 -10.90
N ALA A 185 4.71 -1.30 -10.31
CA ALA A 185 5.05 -1.61 -8.94
C ALA A 185 6.56 -1.82 -8.79
N ASN A 186 7.16 -1.11 -7.85
CA ASN A 186 8.56 -1.30 -7.44
C ASN A 186 8.65 -1.92 -6.03
N GLY A 187 7.51 -2.34 -5.47
CA GLY A 187 7.40 -3.01 -4.19
C GLY A 187 6.69 -2.21 -3.11
N LEU A 188 7.23 -2.22 -1.89
CA LEU A 188 6.67 -1.56 -0.72
C LEU A 188 7.70 -0.64 -0.06
N ALA A 189 7.32 0.60 0.22
CA ALA A 189 8.08 1.55 1.02
C ALA A 189 7.88 1.24 2.51
N LEU A 190 8.97 1.09 3.28
CA LEU A 190 8.95 0.76 4.70
C LEU A 190 9.03 2.04 5.55
N PHE A 191 8.08 2.19 6.45
CA PHE A 191 8.06 3.29 7.41
C PHE A 191 8.54 2.82 8.78
N SER A 192 9.15 3.73 9.53
CA SER A 192 9.38 3.60 10.96
C SER A 192 8.76 4.83 11.64
N GLY A 193 7.74 4.61 12.45
CA GLY A 193 6.89 5.68 12.93
C GLY A 193 6.21 6.42 11.76
N ARG A 194 6.51 7.72 11.61
CA ARG A 194 5.83 8.56 10.60
C ARG A 194 6.64 8.84 9.35
N SER A 195 7.83 8.27 9.22
CA SER A 195 8.75 8.61 8.14
C SER A 195 9.14 7.38 7.32
N PHE A 196 9.24 7.55 6.01
CA PHE A 196 9.82 6.55 5.13
C PHE A 196 11.31 6.38 5.45
N THR A 197 11.72 5.15 5.69
CA THR A 197 13.09 4.81 6.10
C THR A 197 14.12 4.90 4.98
N GLY A 198 13.66 4.94 3.72
CA GLY A 198 14.49 4.76 2.54
C GLY A 198 14.71 3.30 2.14
N GLU A 199 14.28 2.36 2.97
CA GLU A 199 14.35 0.92 2.67
C GLU A 199 13.03 0.45 2.05
N THR A 200 13.13 -0.50 1.10
CA THR A 200 11.97 -1.05 0.39
C THR A 200 12.00 -2.56 0.37
N LEU A 201 10.83 -3.16 0.26
CA LEU A 201 10.67 -4.56 -0.16
C LEU A 201 10.38 -4.58 -1.67
N ASN A 202 10.94 -5.55 -2.40
CA ASN A 202 10.55 -5.77 -3.79
C ASN A 202 9.16 -6.43 -3.89
N THR A 203 8.64 -6.60 -5.09
CA THR A 203 7.30 -7.15 -5.33
C THR A 203 7.13 -8.58 -4.80
N GLU A 204 8.16 -9.43 -4.92
CA GLU A 204 8.14 -10.79 -4.37
C GLU A 204 8.08 -10.79 -2.85
N GLN A 205 8.88 -9.95 -2.21
CA GLN A 205 8.82 -9.74 -0.76
C GLN A 205 7.48 -9.13 -0.32
N GLY A 206 6.84 -8.33 -1.17
CA GLY A 206 5.47 -7.85 -0.95
C GLY A 206 4.47 -9.00 -0.84
N VAL A 207 4.55 -10.00 -1.73
CA VAL A 207 3.74 -11.23 -1.65
C VAL A 207 4.01 -11.97 -0.34
N LEU A 208 5.28 -12.14 0.05
CA LEU A 208 5.65 -12.82 1.29
C LEU A 208 5.13 -12.08 2.53
N LEU A 209 5.18 -10.75 2.54
CA LEU A 209 4.62 -9.94 3.61
C LEU A 209 3.09 -10.08 3.72
N ASN A 210 2.39 -10.12 2.57
CA ASN A 210 0.94 -10.38 2.54
C ASN A 210 0.60 -11.78 3.06
N ILE A 211 1.39 -12.81 2.71
CA ILE A 211 1.26 -14.16 3.25
C ILE A 211 1.44 -14.12 4.77
N LEU A 212 2.51 -13.48 5.25
CA LEU A 212 2.84 -13.39 6.67
C LEU A 212 1.76 -12.64 7.46
N ASN A 213 1.20 -11.57 6.90
CA ASN A 213 0.10 -10.79 7.50
C ASN A 213 -1.28 -11.45 7.36
N LYS A 214 -1.40 -12.50 6.54
CA LYS A 214 -2.69 -13.11 6.16
C LYS A 214 -3.63 -12.11 5.47
N SER A 215 -3.07 -11.17 4.73
CA SER A 215 -3.79 -10.12 3.96
C SER A 215 -3.72 -10.40 2.46
N LEU A 216 -3.97 -11.66 2.06
CA LEU A 216 -3.94 -12.07 0.67
C LEU A 216 -5.06 -11.41 -0.13
N GLY A 217 -4.71 -10.94 -1.33
CA GLY A 217 -5.68 -10.64 -2.37
C GLY A 217 -6.23 -11.90 -3.03
N HIS A 218 -6.74 -11.78 -4.25
CA HIS A 218 -7.28 -12.93 -4.99
C HIS A 218 -6.20 -13.89 -5.43
N VAL A 219 -4.99 -13.39 -5.70
CA VAL A 219 -3.85 -14.19 -6.16
C VAL A 219 -2.61 -13.87 -5.34
N ALA A 220 -2.03 -14.88 -4.71
CA ALA A 220 -0.68 -14.84 -4.15
C ALA A 220 0.13 -15.92 -4.86
N ARG A 221 1.05 -15.53 -5.73
CA ARG A 221 1.84 -16.43 -6.56
C ARG A 221 3.28 -16.45 -6.12
N ILE A 222 3.87 -17.65 -6.09
CA ILE A 222 5.30 -17.88 -5.90
C ILE A 222 5.79 -18.61 -7.13
N THR A 223 6.79 -18.06 -7.79
CA THR A 223 7.38 -18.64 -9.02
C THR A 223 8.88 -18.77 -8.85
N ASP A 224 9.45 -19.87 -9.34
CA ASP A 224 10.90 -20.09 -9.39
C ASP A 224 11.24 -21.14 -10.45
N LEU A 225 12.53 -21.40 -10.63
CA LEU A 225 13.03 -22.52 -11.40
C LEU A 225 13.31 -23.73 -10.49
N TYR A 226 12.58 -24.82 -10.69
CA TYR A 226 12.81 -26.09 -10.05
C TYR A 226 13.51 -27.04 -11.03
N GLU A 227 14.75 -27.43 -10.75
CA GLU A 227 15.59 -28.26 -11.65
C GLU A 227 15.65 -27.70 -13.09
N GLY A 228 15.78 -26.38 -13.24
CA GLY A 228 15.90 -25.71 -14.52
C GLY A 228 14.59 -25.54 -15.30
N SER A 229 13.43 -25.91 -14.72
CA SER A 229 12.11 -25.74 -15.31
C SER A 229 11.25 -24.79 -14.49
N PRO A 230 10.36 -24.00 -15.10
CA PRO A 230 9.48 -23.11 -14.37
C PRO A 230 8.56 -23.91 -13.45
N LEU A 231 8.44 -23.44 -12.23
CA LEU A 231 7.49 -23.91 -11.22
C LEU A 231 6.75 -22.69 -10.67
N SER A 232 5.44 -22.64 -10.85
CA SER A 232 4.59 -21.60 -10.26
C SER A 232 3.53 -22.24 -9.39
N VAL A 233 3.36 -21.69 -8.20
CA VAL A 233 2.29 -22.08 -7.28
C VAL A 233 1.48 -20.86 -6.85
N ARG A 234 0.19 -21.08 -6.59
CA ARG A 234 -0.69 -20.13 -5.96
C ARG A 234 -0.96 -20.56 -4.52
N VAL A 235 -0.76 -19.64 -3.58
CA VAL A 235 -1.12 -19.89 -2.18
C VAL A 235 -2.65 -19.88 -2.06
N ASN A 236 -3.20 -20.97 -1.56
CA ASN A 236 -4.64 -21.15 -1.38
C ASN A 236 -5.08 -20.86 0.05
N LYS A 237 -4.23 -21.21 1.02
CA LYS A 237 -4.53 -21.00 2.44
C LYS A 237 -3.27 -20.83 3.26
N VAL A 238 -3.36 -19.96 4.27
CA VAL A 238 -2.28 -19.69 5.22
C VAL A 238 -2.77 -19.98 6.64
N LYS A 239 -2.06 -20.85 7.35
CA LYS A 239 -2.19 -21.00 8.80
C LYS A 239 -0.94 -20.42 9.43
N ARG A 240 -1.10 -19.52 10.40
CA ARG A 240 0.00 -18.85 11.11
C ARG A 240 -0.17 -19.06 12.61
N ASN A 241 0.91 -19.48 13.26
CA ASN A 241 1.05 -19.50 14.71
C ASN A 241 2.23 -18.61 15.11
N ILE A 242 2.06 -17.83 16.17
CA ILE A 242 3.10 -16.92 16.71
C ILE A 242 3.29 -17.28 18.17
N ASN A 243 4.52 -17.68 18.50
CA ASN A 243 4.93 -18.01 19.87
C ASN A 243 5.83 -16.89 20.38
N VAL A 244 5.41 -16.22 21.44
CA VAL A 244 6.12 -15.08 22.01
C VAL A 244 6.81 -15.48 23.30
N SER A 245 8.09 -15.18 23.39
CA SER A 245 8.89 -15.20 24.63
C SER A 245 9.58 -13.84 24.82
N GLU A 246 10.33 -13.68 25.89
CA GLU A 246 10.98 -12.40 26.22
C GLU A 246 11.96 -11.92 25.17
N ASP A 247 12.75 -12.84 24.59
CA ASP A 247 13.84 -12.53 23.66
C ASP A 247 13.60 -13.07 22.23
N GLU A 248 12.53 -13.81 22.02
CA GLU A 248 12.27 -14.45 20.73
C GLU A 248 10.77 -14.46 20.40
N ILE A 249 10.45 -14.19 19.15
CA ILE A 249 9.11 -14.37 18.57
C ILE A 249 9.22 -15.36 17.42
N GLU A 250 8.86 -16.63 17.64
CA GLU A 250 8.85 -17.65 16.62
C GLU A 250 7.55 -17.60 15.83
N ILE A 251 7.66 -17.54 14.47
CA ILE A 251 6.51 -17.56 13.58
C ILE A 251 6.51 -18.88 12.80
N LYS A 252 5.42 -19.65 12.91
CA LYS A 252 5.22 -20.88 12.14
C LYS A 252 4.12 -20.68 11.11
N LEU A 253 4.43 -20.95 9.87
CA LEU A 253 3.49 -20.89 8.74
C LEU A 253 3.28 -22.28 8.17
N LYS A 254 2.02 -22.61 7.89
CA LYS A 254 1.67 -23.71 6.99
C LYS A 254 0.92 -23.13 5.80
N LEU A 255 1.45 -23.39 4.59
CA LEU A 255 0.93 -22.91 3.32
C LEU A 255 0.33 -24.10 2.55
N GLU A 256 -0.96 -24.03 2.24
CA GLU A 256 -1.60 -24.92 1.30
C GLU A 256 -1.52 -24.28 -0.10
N VAL A 257 -0.86 -24.93 -1.06
CA VAL A 257 -0.62 -24.36 -2.38
C VAL A 257 -1.23 -25.22 -3.50
N VAL A 258 -1.49 -24.55 -4.63
CA VAL A 258 -1.94 -25.19 -5.87
C VAL A 258 -0.89 -24.95 -6.94
N ILE A 259 -0.41 -25.99 -7.60
CA ILE A 259 0.51 -25.85 -8.73
C ILE A 259 -0.26 -25.24 -9.91
N THR A 260 0.27 -24.16 -10.47
CA THR A 260 -0.30 -23.46 -11.62
C THR A 260 0.56 -23.58 -12.87
N GLU A 261 1.84 -23.94 -12.72
CA GLU A 261 2.77 -24.20 -13.81
C GLU A 261 3.81 -25.22 -13.38
N TYR A 262 3.98 -26.27 -14.15
CA TYR A 262 5.02 -27.28 -14.04
C TYR A 262 5.05 -28.07 -15.35
N PRO A 263 5.94 -27.78 -16.29
CA PRO A 263 5.92 -28.36 -17.65
C PRO A 263 6.53 -29.76 -17.74
N LYS A 264 6.96 -30.35 -16.62
CA LYS A 264 7.50 -31.73 -16.59
C LYS A 264 6.39 -32.74 -16.33
N ASP A 265 6.61 -34.00 -16.77
CA ASP A 265 5.75 -35.12 -16.44
C ASP A 265 5.85 -35.52 -14.94
N HIS A 266 5.02 -36.47 -14.54
CA HIS A 266 5.06 -37.11 -13.22
C HIS A 266 4.70 -36.24 -12.02
N ILE A 267 3.99 -35.13 -12.22
CA ILE A 267 3.50 -34.29 -11.11
C ILE A 267 2.57 -35.03 -10.15
N GLN A 268 1.98 -36.16 -10.59
CA GLN A 268 1.10 -37.00 -9.74
C GLN A 268 1.89 -37.94 -8.83
N ASP A 269 3.19 -38.14 -9.06
CA ASP A 269 4.01 -39.00 -8.23
C ASP A 269 4.23 -38.36 -6.86
N LYS A 270 3.95 -39.12 -5.81
CA LYS A 270 4.11 -38.64 -4.42
C LYS A 270 5.53 -38.18 -4.12
N GLN A 271 6.54 -38.84 -4.67
CA GLN A 271 7.93 -38.45 -4.47
C GLN A 271 8.20 -37.08 -5.11
N THR A 272 7.77 -36.88 -6.34
CA THR A 272 7.90 -35.57 -7.04
C THR A 272 7.21 -34.45 -6.28
N GLN A 273 6.00 -34.70 -5.75
CA GLN A 273 5.31 -33.71 -4.93
C GLN A 273 6.07 -33.39 -3.64
N THR A 274 6.57 -34.41 -2.94
CA THR A 274 7.35 -34.21 -1.70
C THR A 274 8.64 -33.42 -1.96
N ASP A 275 9.31 -33.70 -3.06
CA ASP A 275 10.55 -32.99 -3.43
C ASP A 275 10.26 -31.51 -3.77
N ILE A 276 9.15 -31.24 -4.45
CA ILE A 276 8.68 -29.87 -4.73
C ILE A 276 8.24 -29.17 -3.44
N GLU A 277 7.51 -29.82 -2.55
CA GLU A 277 7.13 -29.27 -1.24
C GLU A 277 8.35 -28.88 -0.42
N GLN A 278 9.37 -29.73 -0.39
CA GLN A 278 10.61 -29.42 0.32
C GLN A 278 11.34 -28.23 -0.31
N PHE A 279 11.46 -28.20 -1.64
CA PHE A 279 12.07 -27.09 -2.36
C PHE A 279 11.36 -25.76 -2.08
N LEU A 280 10.02 -25.73 -2.14
CA LEU A 280 9.22 -24.55 -1.86
C LEU A 280 9.33 -24.13 -0.38
N THR A 281 9.35 -25.10 0.54
CA THR A 281 9.54 -24.87 1.96
C THR A 281 10.87 -24.16 2.22
N ASP A 282 11.97 -24.72 1.73
CA ASP A 282 13.32 -24.16 1.93
C ASP A 282 13.46 -22.77 1.31
N LYS A 283 12.90 -22.58 0.09
CA LYS A 283 12.91 -21.29 -0.59
C LYS A 283 12.13 -20.23 0.20
N VAL A 284 10.86 -20.51 0.51
CA VAL A 284 9.99 -19.53 1.16
C VAL A 284 10.47 -19.21 2.58
N GLU A 285 10.94 -20.21 3.34
CA GLU A 285 11.51 -20.01 4.66
C GLU A 285 12.75 -19.09 4.61
N ARG A 286 13.66 -19.32 3.69
CA ARG A 286 14.85 -18.48 3.48
C ARG A 286 14.45 -17.04 3.12
N GLU A 287 13.60 -16.85 2.11
CA GLU A 287 13.21 -15.54 1.63
C GLU A 287 12.42 -14.74 2.68
N MET A 288 11.58 -15.40 3.47
CA MET A 288 10.87 -14.75 4.58
C MET A 288 11.82 -14.31 5.70
N ASN A 289 12.84 -15.10 6.01
CA ASN A 289 13.84 -14.68 7.00
C ASN A 289 14.70 -13.52 6.49
N GLU A 290 15.12 -13.53 5.22
CA GLU A 290 15.80 -12.41 4.57
C GLU A 290 14.93 -11.13 4.55
N MET A 291 13.63 -11.26 4.28
CA MET A 291 12.68 -10.15 4.37
C MET A 291 12.58 -9.63 5.82
N MET A 292 12.53 -10.51 6.82
CA MET A 292 12.50 -10.13 8.23
C MET A 292 13.74 -9.34 8.63
N GLU A 293 14.92 -9.73 8.18
CA GLU A 293 16.15 -8.97 8.40
C GLU A 293 16.08 -7.56 7.83
N LYS A 294 15.49 -7.37 6.64
CA LYS A 294 15.24 -6.05 6.07
C LYS A 294 14.28 -5.22 6.90
N LEU A 295 13.18 -5.81 7.36
CA LEU A 295 12.21 -5.14 8.25
C LEU A 295 12.89 -4.69 9.55
N GLN A 296 13.70 -5.55 10.16
CA GLN A 296 14.45 -5.23 11.39
C GLN A 296 15.50 -4.14 11.15
N LYS A 297 16.25 -4.20 10.06
CA LYS A 297 17.21 -3.16 9.67
C LYS A 297 16.51 -1.80 9.47
N ALA A 298 15.33 -1.81 8.82
CA ALA A 298 14.49 -0.62 8.64
C ALA A 298 13.81 -0.17 9.93
N LYS A 299 13.86 -0.96 11.01
CA LYS A 299 13.08 -0.76 12.23
C LYS A 299 11.58 -0.63 11.96
N SER A 300 11.07 -1.37 11.01
CA SER A 300 9.71 -1.31 10.49
C SER A 300 8.95 -2.57 10.85
N ASP A 301 8.15 -2.56 11.91
CA ASP A 301 7.24 -3.66 12.24
C ASP A 301 5.98 -3.62 11.36
N ALA A 302 6.16 -3.90 10.07
CA ALA A 302 5.09 -3.99 9.09
C ALA A 302 4.09 -5.14 9.34
N ILE A 303 4.45 -6.06 10.24
CA ILE A 303 3.65 -7.23 10.57
C ILE A 303 2.69 -6.93 11.73
N GLY A 304 3.07 -5.98 12.60
CA GLY A 304 2.34 -5.65 13.82
C GLY A 304 2.58 -6.65 14.95
N LEU A 305 3.79 -7.21 15.05
CA LEU A 305 4.17 -8.08 16.16
C LEU A 305 4.07 -7.36 17.50
N GLY A 306 4.41 -6.07 17.53
CA GLY A 306 4.24 -5.24 18.72
C GLY A 306 2.81 -5.17 19.22
N ARG A 307 1.82 -5.14 18.33
CA ARG A 307 0.40 -5.19 18.72
C ARG A 307 0.05 -6.50 19.39
N ILE A 308 0.60 -7.63 18.90
CA ILE A 308 0.39 -8.95 19.47
C ILE A 308 1.04 -9.01 20.86
N VAL A 309 2.31 -8.57 20.96
CA VAL A 309 3.04 -8.52 22.25
C VAL A 309 2.31 -7.63 23.23
N ARG A 310 1.90 -6.44 22.85
CA ARG A 310 1.17 -5.50 23.72
C ARG A 310 -0.17 -6.07 24.20
N ALA A 311 -0.87 -6.81 23.34
CA ALA A 311 -2.19 -7.33 23.68
C ALA A 311 -2.15 -8.58 24.56
N TYR A 312 -1.19 -9.48 24.34
CA TYR A 312 -1.19 -10.81 24.97
C TYR A 312 0.03 -11.06 25.88
N HIS A 313 1.08 -10.26 25.77
CA HIS A 313 2.35 -10.40 26.49
C HIS A 313 2.87 -9.05 26.98
N THR A 314 2.01 -8.29 27.67
CA THR A 314 2.25 -6.87 28.03
C THR A 314 3.57 -6.65 28.78
N SER A 315 4.03 -7.65 29.56
CA SER A 315 5.32 -7.58 30.27
C SER A 315 6.54 -7.55 29.36
N TYR A 316 6.40 -8.01 28.12
CA TYR A 316 7.48 -8.02 27.11
C TYR A 316 7.43 -6.82 26.17
N PHE A 317 6.35 -6.03 26.21
CA PHE A 317 6.20 -4.86 25.39
C PHE A 317 7.01 -3.68 25.94
N GLU A 318 7.90 -3.14 25.12
CA GLU A 318 8.67 -1.94 25.45
C GLU A 318 8.07 -0.70 24.80
N LYS A 319 8.16 0.45 25.48
CA LYS A 319 7.64 1.72 24.96
C LYS A 319 8.33 2.12 23.65
N ASP A 320 9.63 1.83 23.52
CA ASP A 320 10.38 1.96 22.27
C ASP A 320 10.38 0.61 21.53
N TRP A 321 9.21 0.24 21.00
CA TRP A 321 9.02 -1.02 20.32
C TRP A 321 9.89 -1.13 19.06
N SER A 322 10.05 -0.06 18.29
CA SER A 322 10.87 -0.05 17.07
C SER A 322 12.33 -0.48 17.36
N LYS A 323 12.89 0.00 18.46
CA LYS A 323 14.23 -0.42 18.92
C LYS A 323 14.23 -1.89 19.35
N LYS A 324 13.25 -2.32 20.14
CA LYS A 324 13.11 -3.74 20.58
C LYS A 324 12.99 -4.65 19.38
N PHE A 325 12.09 -4.35 18.44
CA PHE A 325 11.86 -5.11 17.22
C PHE A 325 13.15 -5.33 16.41
N SER A 326 13.99 -4.30 16.29
CA SER A 326 15.23 -4.38 15.52
C SER A 326 16.29 -5.34 16.11
N THR A 327 16.13 -5.77 17.36
CA THR A 327 17.08 -6.63 18.07
C THR A 327 16.52 -7.98 18.47
N LEU A 328 15.19 -8.18 18.36
CA LEU A 328 14.55 -9.45 18.68
C LEU A 328 14.99 -10.54 17.70
N LYS A 329 15.09 -11.77 18.22
CA LYS A 329 15.21 -12.95 17.38
C LYS A 329 13.81 -13.33 16.86
N ILE A 330 13.62 -13.33 15.54
CA ILE A 330 12.31 -13.60 14.91
C ILE A 330 12.47 -14.67 13.83
N PRO A 331 12.69 -15.95 14.20
CA PRO A 331 12.77 -17.04 13.23
C PRO A 331 11.39 -17.31 12.62
N ILE A 332 11.34 -17.44 11.29
CA ILE A 332 10.17 -17.86 10.55
C ILE A 332 10.40 -19.29 10.08
N LYS A 333 9.49 -20.19 10.41
CA LYS A 333 9.43 -21.57 9.97
C LYS A 333 8.25 -21.75 9.02
N VAL A 334 8.51 -22.40 7.91
CA VAL A 334 7.51 -22.62 6.85
C VAL A 334 7.33 -24.12 6.61
N ASP A 335 6.11 -24.53 6.34
CA ASP A 335 5.70 -25.85 5.87
C ASP A 335 4.77 -25.66 4.68
N VAL A 336 5.13 -26.17 3.51
CA VAL A 336 4.36 -26.06 2.28
C VAL A 336 3.74 -27.41 1.94
N GLU A 337 2.43 -27.43 1.69
CA GLU A 337 1.67 -28.60 1.30
C GLU A 337 0.98 -28.36 -0.06
N ILE A 338 1.20 -29.22 -1.03
CA ILE A 338 0.52 -29.19 -2.32
C ILE A 338 -0.84 -29.84 -2.19
N VAL A 339 -1.91 -29.05 -2.34
CA VAL A 339 -3.29 -29.55 -2.23
C VAL A 339 -3.93 -29.85 -3.58
N LYS A 340 -3.39 -29.31 -4.69
CA LYS A 340 -3.83 -29.58 -6.06
C LYS A 340 -2.68 -29.38 -7.05
N THR A 341 -2.67 -30.20 -8.10
CA THR A 341 -1.65 -30.19 -9.16
C THR A 341 -2.19 -29.71 -10.52
N GLY A 342 -3.39 -29.14 -10.58
CA GLY A 342 -4.06 -28.72 -11.81
C GLY A 342 -5.19 -29.65 -12.22
N ILE A 343 -5.70 -29.47 -13.45
CA ILE A 343 -6.82 -30.23 -14.03
C ILE A 343 -6.30 -31.34 -14.98
N LEU A 344 -5.09 -31.18 -15.47
CA LEU A 344 -4.47 -32.17 -16.38
C LEU A 344 -3.78 -33.28 -15.59
N TYR A 345 -3.97 -34.51 -16.01
CA TYR A 345 -3.38 -35.72 -15.44
C TYR A 345 -2.03 -36.03 -16.09
#